data_dbeb56c0fbff73250305255c875cdc59
#
_entry.id   dbeb56c0fbff73250305255c875cdc59
#
_cell.length_a   1.000
_cell.length_b   1.000
_cell.length_c   1.000
_cell.angle_alpha   90.00
_cell.angle_beta   90.00
_cell.angle_gamma   90.00
#
_symmetry.space_group_name_H-M   'P 1'
#
loop_
_entity.id
_entity.type
_entity.pdbx_description
1 polymer ?
#
loop_
_entity_poly.entity_id
_entity_poly.type
_entity_poly.pdbx_seq_one_letter_code
_entity_poly.pdbx_strand_id
1 'polypeptide(L)'
;AGAPGAVTIATNMAGRGTDIILGGNWKAKAAKLENPTPEQIEALKAEWEKNHEIVMQAGGLHIIGTERHESRRIDNQLRGRSGRQGDPGSSRFYLSLEDGLMRIYLNEGKLNMMRKAFTQPGEAMESKLLAKVIASAQAKVEAFHFDGRKNLLEYDDVANDQRHAIYEQRNYLLDNDDISETIKAIRSDVFNDVIDQYIPPQSLEEQWDIKGLEERLAQEFGLELPIEHWLEENNN
;
A
#
# COMPACT_ATOMS: atom_id res chain seq x y z
N ALA A 1 -1.01 -29.95 -3.61
CA ALA A 1 -1.15 -29.51 -5.00
C ALA A 1 -0.08 -30.16 -5.88
N GLY A 2 -0.36 -30.34 -7.16
CA GLY A 2 0.62 -30.83 -8.14
C GLY A 2 0.71 -32.35 -8.32
N ALA A 3 0.20 -33.17 -7.42
CA ALA A 3 0.11 -34.62 -7.62
C ALA A 3 -1.04 -34.97 -8.59
N PRO A 4 -0.95 -36.12 -9.33
CA PRO A 4 -2.00 -36.56 -10.23
C PRO A 4 -3.35 -36.68 -9.52
N GLY A 5 -4.42 -36.14 -10.09
CA GLY A 5 -5.77 -36.18 -9.55
C GLY A 5 -6.00 -35.39 -8.25
N ALA A 6 -4.99 -34.67 -7.74
CA ALA A 6 -5.13 -33.88 -6.53
C ALA A 6 -5.90 -32.59 -6.76
N VAL A 7 -6.93 -32.36 -5.96
CA VAL A 7 -7.67 -31.08 -5.91
C VAL A 7 -7.23 -30.31 -4.68
N THR A 8 -6.86 -29.04 -4.87
CA THR A 8 -6.45 -28.15 -3.77
C THR A 8 -7.34 -26.93 -3.76
N ILE A 9 -8.05 -26.69 -2.66
CA ILE A 9 -8.84 -25.49 -2.43
C ILE A 9 -7.98 -24.50 -1.67
N ALA A 10 -7.93 -23.28 -2.13
CA ALA A 10 -7.11 -22.23 -1.56
C ALA A 10 -7.82 -20.85 -1.62
N THR A 11 -7.50 -19.99 -0.67
CA THR A 11 -7.96 -18.60 -0.69
C THR A 11 -7.07 -17.74 -1.59
N ASN A 12 -7.46 -16.49 -1.81
CA ASN A 12 -6.78 -15.52 -2.69
C ASN A 12 -5.27 -15.39 -2.43
N MET A 13 -4.82 -15.57 -1.18
CA MET A 13 -3.42 -15.44 -0.79
C MET A 13 -2.54 -16.63 -1.21
N ALA A 14 -3.12 -17.78 -1.58
CA ALA A 14 -2.36 -18.95 -2.03
C ALA A 14 -1.62 -18.73 -3.36
N GLY A 15 -1.85 -17.60 -4.00
CA GLY A 15 -1.14 -17.17 -5.19
C GLY A 15 0.32 -16.75 -4.96
N ARG A 16 0.86 -16.64 -3.73
CA ARG A 16 2.18 -16.04 -3.48
C ARG A 16 3.02 -16.86 -2.50
N GLY A 17 4.33 -16.94 -2.74
CA GLY A 17 5.30 -17.44 -1.76
C GLY A 17 5.60 -18.93 -1.80
N THR A 18 4.80 -19.79 -2.47
CA THR A 18 5.06 -21.23 -2.59
C THR A 18 5.17 -21.64 -4.05
N ASP A 19 6.09 -22.52 -4.36
CA ASP A 19 6.15 -23.15 -5.67
C ASP A 19 5.36 -24.46 -5.70
N ILE A 20 4.67 -24.72 -6.83
CA ILE A 20 3.90 -25.94 -7.03
C ILE A 20 4.72 -26.86 -7.94
N ILE A 21 5.20 -27.95 -7.35
CA ILE A 21 5.99 -28.93 -8.06
C ILE A 21 5.03 -29.97 -8.66
N LEU A 22 5.00 -30.05 -9.99
CA LEU A 22 4.18 -31.02 -10.70
C LEU A 22 4.69 -32.45 -10.42
N GLY A 23 3.77 -33.40 -10.22
CA GLY A 23 4.11 -34.74 -9.74
C GLY A 23 4.14 -34.89 -8.22
N GLY A 24 4.10 -33.76 -7.49
CA GLY A 24 4.20 -33.69 -6.02
C GLY A 24 5.61 -33.38 -5.53
N ASN A 25 5.74 -33.01 -4.26
CA ASN A 25 7.04 -32.60 -3.68
C ASN A 25 7.73 -33.80 -2.99
N TRP A 26 8.57 -34.51 -3.74
CA TRP A 26 9.32 -35.64 -3.22
C TRP A 26 10.34 -35.22 -2.14
N LYS A 27 10.92 -34.02 -2.25
CA LYS A 27 11.85 -33.49 -1.24
C LYS A 27 11.17 -33.30 0.10
N ALA A 28 9.93 -32.80 0.11
CA ALA A 28 9.15 -32.66 1.34
C ALA A 28 8.72 -34.02 1.91
N LYS A 29 8.51 -35.03 1.06
CA LYS A 29 8.30 -36.43 1.53
C LYS A 29 9.57 -37.00 2.14
N ALA A 30 10.72 -36.82 1.52
CA ALA A 30 12.02 -37.27 2.03
C ALA A 30 12.39 -36.60 3.35
N ALA A 31 12.14 -35.31 3.50
CA ALA A 31 12.41 -34.58 4.74
C ALA A 31 11.55 -34.99 5.95
N LYS A 32 10.45 -35.72 5.73
CA LYS A 32 9.60 -36.27 6.79
C LYS A 32 10.07 -37.64 7.29
N LEU A 33 11.05 -38.26 6.61
CA LEU A 33 11.64 -39.52 7.04
C LEU A 33 12.79 -39.24 8.00
N GLU A 34 12.82 -39.94 9.12
CA GLU A 34 13.94 -39.89 10.05
C GLU A 34 15.11 -40.72 9.44
N ASN A 35 16.19 -40.05 9.03
CA ASN A 35 17.38 -40.62 8.40
C ASN A 35 17.08 -41.49 7.14
N PRO A 36 16.59 -40.89 6.05
CA PRO A 36 16.24 -41.62 4.85
C PRO A 36 17.49 -42.26 4.22
N THR A 37 17.39 -43.56 3.88
CA THR A 37 18.47 -44.25 3.16
C THR A 37 18.54 -43.75 1.71
N PRO A 38 19.71 -43.81 1.03
CA PRO A 38 19.85 -43.45 -0.38
C PRO A 38 18.83 -44.16 -1.30
N GLU A 39 18.56 -45.44 -1.01
CA GLU A 39 17.58 -46.26 -1.76
C GLU A 39 16.14 -45.71 -1.60
N GLN A 40 15.75 -45.25 -0.40
CA GLN A 40 14.44 -44.65 -0.15
C GLN A 40 14.29 -43.32 -0.90
N ILE A 41 15.34 -42.52 -0.95
CA ILE A 41 15.35 -41.25 -1.69
C ILE A 41 15.19 -41.53 -3.20
N GLU A 42 15.87 -42.52 -3.71
CA GLU A 42 15.81 -42.90 -5.12
C GLU A 42 14.44 -43.43 -5.52
N ALA A 43 13.81 -44.23 -4.66
CA ALA A 43 12.44 -44.71 -4.81
C ALA A 43 11.43 -43.58 -4.85
N LEU A 44 11.54 -42.58 -3.94
CA LEU A 44 10.67 -41.40 -3.91
C LEU A 44 10.85 -40.54 -5.17
N LYS A 45 12.07 -40.43 -5.67
CA LYS A 45 12.37 -39.69 -6.91
C LYS A 45 11.80 -40.39 -8.14
N ALA A 46 11.94 -41.72 -8.23
CA ALA A 46 11.34 -42.52 -9.32
C ALA A 46 9.81 -42.49 -9.31
N GLU A 47 9.18 -42.50 -8.13
CA GLU A 47 7.73 -42.30 -7.99
C GLU A 47 7.33 -40.91 -8.48
N TRP A 48 8.09 -39.86 -8.09
CA TRP A 48 7.84 -38.51 -8.52
C TRP A 48 7.97 -38.36 -10.03
N GLU A 49 8.98 -38.92 -10.66
CA GLU A 49 9.20 -38.85 -12.12
C GLU A 49 7.98 -39.43 -12.87
N LYS A 50 7.47 -40.57 -12.45
CA LYS A 50 6.23 -41.16 -13.03
C LYS A 50 5.01 -40.25 -12.86
N ASN A 51 4.83 -39.72 -11.67
CA ASN A 51 3.71 -38.81 -11.37
C ASN A 51 3.83 -37.50 -12.15
N HIS A 52 5.04 -36.98 -12.29
CA HIS A 52 5.34 -35.79 -13.09
C HIS A 52 4.97 -36.00 -14.56
N GLU A 53 5.37 -37.12 -15.15
CA GLU A 53 5.03 -37.44 -16.52
C GLU A 53 3.51 -37.56 -16.74
N ILE A 54 2.78 -38.21 -15.84
CA ILE A 54 1.33 -38.30 -15.88
C ILE A 54 0.67 -36.90 -15.88
N VAL A 55 1.15 -36.02 -15.00
CA VAL A 55 0.60 -34.65 -14.91
C VAL A 55 0.94 -33.83 -16.16
N MET A 56 2.15 -33.98 -16.70
CA MET A 56 2.57 -33.33 -17.94
C MET A 56 1.70 -33.76 -19.14
N GLN A 57 1.48 -35.08 -19.28
CA GLN A 57 0.62 -35.63 -20.34
C GLN A 57 -0.84 -35.19 -20.21
N ALA A 58 -1.32 -34.98 -18.98
CA ALA A 58 -2.66 -34.46 -18.69
C ALA A 58 -2.81 -32.94 -18.96
N GLY A 59 -1.75 -32.23 -19.34
CA GLY A 59 -1.76 -30.79 -19.63
C GLY A 59 -1.36 -29.90 -18.47
N GLY A 60 -0.72 -30.47 -17.42
CA GLY A 60 -0.16 -29.75 -16.29
C GLY A 60 -1.19 -29.27 -15.27
N LEU A 61 -0.91 -28.17 -14.60
CA LEU A 61 -1.79 -27.59 -13.58
C LEU A 61 -2.95 -26.82 -14.21
N HIS A 62 -4.18 -27.19 -13.86
CA HIS A 62 -5.38 -26.42 -14.20
C HIS A 62 -5.83 -25.57 -13.01
N ILE A 63 -5.96 -24.26 -13.21
CA ILE A 63 -6.38 -23.30 -12.19
C ILE A 63 -7.83 -22.87 -12.45
N ILE A 64 -8.67 -23.01 -11.45
CA ILE A 64 -10.04 -22.53 -11.44
C ILE A 64 -10.13 -21.34 -10.48
N GLY A 65 -10.45 -20.17 -10.99
CA GLY A 65 -10.83 -19.00 -10.19
C GLY A 65 -12.35 -18.92 -10.11
N THR A 66 -12.91 -18.86 -8.91
CA THR A 66 -14.36 -18.76 -8.68
C THR A 66 -14.86 -17.32 -8.65
N GLU A 67 -13.95 -16.35 -8.71
CA GLU A 67 -14.21 -14.91 -8.77
C GLU A 67 -13.04 -14.19 -9.43
N ARG A 68 -13.21 -12.90 -9.77
CA ARG A 68 -12.12 -12.03 -10.20
C ARG A 68 -11.71 -11.12 -9.06
N HIS A 69 -10.42 -10.89 -8.94
CA HIS A 69 -9.89 -9.91 -8.01
C HIS A 69 -10.14 -8.48 -8.51
N GLU A 70 -10.11 -7.54 -7.61
CA GLU A 70 -10.19 -6.11 -7.92
C GLU A 70 -9.04 -5.64 -8.82
N SER A 71 -7.85 -6.26 -8.69
CA SER A 71 -6.70 -5.97 -9.54
C SER A 71 -6.41 -7.10 -10.52
N ARG A 72 -6.29 -6.73 -11.79
CA ARG A 72 -5.87 -7.63 -12.87
C ARG A 72 -4.51 -8.27 -12.60
N ARG A 73 -3.62 -7.56 -11.90
CA ARG A 73 -2.30 -8.06 -11.53
C ARG A 73 -2.40 -9.31 -10.65
N ILE A 74 -3.34 -9.33 -9.72
CA ILE A 74 -3.55 -10.48 -8.81
C ILE A 74 -4.11 -11.67 -9.59
N ASP A 75 -5.05 -11.45 -10.51
CA ASP A 75 -5.53 -12.50 -11.41
C ASP A 75 -4.40 -13.10 -12.24
N ASN A 76 -3.51 -12.26 -12.76
CA ASN A 76 -2.36 -12.73 -13.52
C ASN A 76 -1.34 -13.49 -12.65
N GLN A 77 -1.17 -13.10 -11.38
CA GLN A 77 -0.36 -13.87 -10.43
C GLN A 77 -0.95 -15.26 -10.19
N LEU A 78 -2.26 -15.36 -10.09
CA LEU A 78 -2.93 -16.66 -9.95
C LEU A 78 -2.78 -17.50 -11.22
N ARG A 79 -3.01 -16.91 -12.40
CA ARG A 79 -2.79 -17.57 -13.71
C ARG A 79 -1.34 -18.07 -13.86
N GLY A 80 -0.38 -17.26 -13.43
CA GLY A 80 1.04 -17.58 -13.47
C GLY A 80 1.47 -18.68 -12.50
N ARG A 81 0.55 -19.30 -11.76
CA ARG A 81 0.81 -20.54 -11.01
C ARG A 81 0.84 -21.76 -11.91
N SER A 82 0.15 -21.73 -13.06
CA SER A 82 0.24 -22.73 -14.13
C SER A 82 1.25 -22.30 -15.18
N GLY A 83 1.79 -23.23 -15.93
CA GLY A 83 2.70 -22.97 -17.03
C GLY A 83 4.07 -22.41 -16.59
N ARG A 84 4.57 -22.76 -15.42
CA ARG A 84 5.88 -22.32 -14.93
C ARG A 84 7.00 -23.09 -15.59
N GLN A 85 8.12 -22.41 -15.83
CA GLN A 85 9.36 -23.00 -16.38
C GLN A 85 9.16 -23.77 -17.70
N GLY A 86 8.12 -23.41 -18.47
CA GLY A 86 7.79 -24.09 -19.72
C GLY A 86 6.85 -25.29 -19.58
N ASP A 87 6.43 -25.62 -18.36
CA ASP A 87 5.43 -26.66 -18.13
C ASP A 87 4.09 -26.31 -18.77
N PRO A 88 3.31 -27.30 -19.27
CA PRO A 88 1.94 -27.06 -19.69
C PRO A 88 1.07 -26.62 -18.52
N GLY A 89 0.02 -25.87 -18.83
CA GLY A 89 -0.93 -25.45 -17.82
C GLY A 89 -2.08 -24.64 -18.41
N SER A 90 -3.16 -24.55 -17.66
CA SER A 90 -4.35 -23.81 -18.10
C SER A 90 -5.02 -23.12 -16.91
N SER A 91 -5.83 -22.11 -17.22
CA SER A 91 -6.60 -21.42 -16.19
C SER A 91 -7.96 -20.96 -16.72
N ARG A 92 -8.98 -21.06 -15.88
CA ARG A 92 -10.33 -20.58 -16.20
C ARG A 92 -10.90 -19.85 -14.98
N PHE A 93 -11.56 -18.71 -15.23
CA PHE A 93 -12.29 -17.97 -14.22
C PHE A 93 -13.79 -18.08 -14.46
N TYR A 94 -14.51 -18.38 -13.41
CA TYR A 94 -15.98 -18.39 -13.37
C TYR A 94 -16.45 -17.20 -12.55
N LEU A 95 -17.44 -16.48 -13.05
CA LEU A 95 -17.96 -15.25 -12.46
C LEU A 95 -19.48 -15.30 -12.42
N SER A 96 -20.05 -14.72 -11.37
CA SER A 96 -21.46 -14.36 -11.32
C SER A 96 -21.65 -12.89 -11.66
N LEU A 97 -22.78 -12.55 -12.28
CA LEU A 97 -23.20 -11.15 -12.42
C LEU A 97 -23.52 -10.50 -11.07
N GLU A 98 -23.64 -11.30 -10.02
CA GLU A 98 -23.89 -10.88 -8.65
C GLU A 98 -22.61 -10.66 -7.85
N ASP A 99 -21.45 -10.99 -8.41
CA ASP A 99 -20.15 -10.74 -7.76
C ASP A 99 -19.95 -9.24 -7.48
N GLY A 100 -19.28 -8.94 -6.37
CA GLY A 100 -19.07 -7.56 -5.89
C GLY A 100 -18.47 -6.64 -6.94
N LEU A 101 -17.49 -7.11 -7.72
CA LEU A 101 -16.89 -6.37 -8.83
C LEU A 101 -17.93 -5.94 -9.88
N MET A 102 -18.87 -6.82 -10.21
CA MET A 102 -19.91 -6.56 -11.21
C MET A 102 -20.97 -5.60 -10.66
N ARG A 103 -21.40 -5.81 -9.42
CA ARG A 103 -22.45 -4.99 -8.77
C ARG A 103 -22.03 -3.55 -8.52
N ILE A 104 -20.77 -3.33 -8.12
CA ILE A 104 -20.28 -1.99 -7.74
C ILE A 104 -19.96 -1.16 -9.00
N TYR A 105 -19.37 -1.77 -10.03
CA TYR A 105 -18.79 -1.04 -11.15
C TYR A 105 -19.59 -1.12 -12.47
N LEU A 106 -20.61 -1.94 -12.53
CA LEU A 106 -21.58 -1.95 -13.63
C LEU A 106 -22.89 -1.32 -13.17
N ASN A 107 -23.43 -0.44 -13.99
CA ASN A 107 -24.76 0.11 -13.73
C ASN A 107 -25.84 -0.97 -13.96
N GLU A 108 -26.98 -0.82 -13.28
CA GLU A 108 -28.09 -1.78 -13.36
C GLU A 108 -28.58 -2.00 -14.80
N GLY A 109 -28.55 -0.97 -15.64
CA GLY A 109 -28.98 -1.10 -17.05
C GLY A 109 -28.11 -2.10 -17.82
N LYS A 110 -26.78 -2.06 -17.63
CA LYS A 110 -25.84 -3.02 -18.24
C LYS A 110 -26.00 -4.42 -17.65
N LEU A 111 -26.17 -4.52 -16.33
CA LEU A 111 -26.44 -5.81 -15.67
C LEU A 111 -27.73 -6.45 -16.18
N ASN A 112 -28.81 -5.69 -16.31
CA ASN A 112 -30.07 -6.18 -16.82
C ASN A 112 -30.01 -6.57 -18.30
N MET A 113 -29.24 -5.82 -19.10
CA MET A 113 -29.01 -6.22 -20.50
C MET A 113 -28.23 -7.53 -20.58
N MET A 114 -27.23 -7.71 -19.71
CA MET A 114 -26.48 -8.97 -19.65
C MET A 114 -27.35 -10.12 -19.14
N ARG A 115 -28.17 -9.94 -18.10
CA ARG A 115 -29.11 -10.94 -17.59
C ARG A 115 -30.10 -11.39 -18.67
N LYS A 116 -30.59 -10.47 -19.49
CA LYS A 116 -31.48 -10.79 -20.63
C LYS A 116 -30.77 -11.56 -21.74
N ALA A 117 -29.48 -11.43 -21.89
CA ALA A 117 -28.69 -12.16 -22.88
C ALA A 117 -28.40 -13.61 -22.45
N PHE A 118 -28.56 -13.96 -21.16
CA PHE A 118 -28.50 -15.32 -20.66
C PHE A 118 -29.86 -16.01 -20.94
N THR A 119 -29.89 -16.93 -21.87
CA THR A 119 -31.12 -17.55 -22.35
C THR A 119 -31.58 -18.73 -21.50
N GLN A 120 -30.66 -19.37 -20.77
CA GLN A 120 -31.01 -20.52 -19.92
C GLN A 120 -30.26 -20.45 -18.55
N PRO A 121 -30.95 -20.74 -17.43
CA PRO A 121 -30.31 -20.88 -16.14
C PRO A 121 -29.32 -22.06 -16.12
N GLY A 122 -28.10 -21.82 -15.67
CA GLY A 122 -27.07 -22.85 -15.56
C GLY A 122 -26.10 -22.96 -16.75
N GLU A 123 -26.32 -22.22 -17.82
CA GLU A 123 -25.35 -22.14 -18.91
C GLU A 123 -24.28 -21.06 -18.65
N ALA A 124 -23.02 -21.42 -18.88
CA ALA A 124 -21.91 -20.49 -18.80
C ALA A 124 -21.76 -19.74 -20.14
N MET A 125 -21.79 -18.42 -20.09
CA MET A 125 -21.55 -17.59 -21.27
C MET A 125 -20.05 -17.28 -21.41
N GLU A 126 -19.49 -17.62 -22.57
CA GLU A 126 -18.17 -17.16 -23.00
C GLU A 126 -18.29 -16.11 -24.10
N SER A 127 -17.82 -14.88 -23.81
CA SER A 127 -17.87 -13.80 -24.79
C SER A 127 -16.66 -12.85 -24.63
N LYS A 128 -16.09 -12.48 -25.76
CA LYS A 128 -15.04 -11.44 -25.79
C LYS A 128 -15.56 -10.09 -25.29
N LEU A 129 -16.86 -9.82 -25.47
CA LEU A 129 -17.49 -8.61 -24.96
C LEU A 129 -17.51 -8.61 -23.42
N LEU A 130 -17.91 -9.74 -22.81
CA LEU A 130 -17.92 -9.92 -21.37
C LEU A 130 -16.52 -9.72 -20.77
N ALA A 131 -15.50 -10.29 -21.40
CA ALA A 131 -14.11 -10.10 -20.98
C ALA A 131 -13.69 -8.62 -20.99
N LYS A 132 -14.10 -7.83 -21.99
CA LYS A 132 -13.85 -6.38 -22.05
C LYS A 132 -14.58 -5.63 -20.95
N VAL A 133 -15.82 -5.99 -20.65
CA VAL A 133 -16.61 -5.37 -19.58
C VAL A 133 -15.97 -5.61 -18.22
N ILE A 134 -15.52 -6.83 -17.95
CA ILE A 134 -14.82 -7.18 -16.71
C ILE A 134 -13.50 -6.41 -16.59
N ALA A 135 -12.70 -6.37 -17.66
CA ALA A 135 -11.45 -5.61 -17.67
C ALA A 135 -11.68 -4.11 -17.43
N SER A 136 -12.75 -3.54 -17.99
CA SER A 136 -13.12 -2.14 -17.73
C SER A 136 -13.55 -1.91 -16.28
N ALA A 137 -14.29 -2.84 -15.68
CA ALA A 137 -14.64 -2.76 -14.26
C ALA A 137 -13.38 -2.80 -13.38
N GLN A 138 -12.47 -3.75 -13.60
CA GLN A 138 -11.20 -3.82 -12.88
C GLN A 138 -10.38 -2.54 -13.02
N ALA A 139 -10.28 -1.96 -14.22
CA ALA A 139 -9.55 -0.71 -14.43
C ALA A 139 -10.11 0.46 -13.61
N LYS A 140 -11.44 0.54 -13.45
CA LYS A 140 -12.08 1.56 -12.61
C LYS A 140 -11.76 1.38 -11.13
N VAL A 141 -11.76 0.14 -10.65
CA VAL A 141 -11.37 -0.18 -9.27
C VAL A 141 -9.91 0.19 -9.02
N GLU A 142 -9.03 -0.20 -9.95
CA GLU A 142 -7.61 0.12 -9.85
C GLU A 142 -7.37 1.64 -9.83
N ALA A 143 -8.08 2.40 -10.66
CA ALA A 143 -8.02 3.86 -10.67
C ALA A 143 -8.48 4.45 -9.33
N PHE A 144 -9.62 4.02 -8.81
CA PHE A 144 -10.12 4.47 -7.52
C PHE A 144 -9.11 4.23 -6.37
N HIS A 145 -8.56 3.03 -6.30
CA HIS A 145 -7.54 2.73 -5.29
C HIS A 145 -6.21 3.45 -5.54
N PHE A 146 -5.87 3.73 -6.80
CA PHE A 146 -4.70 4.54 -7.13
C PHE A 146 -4.85 5.97 -6.62
N ASP A 147 -5.99 6.61 -6.88
CA ASP A 147 -6.27 7.97 -6.43
C ASP A 147 -6.26 8.06 -4.89
N GLY A 148 -6.86 7.07 -4.21
CA GLY A 148 -6.78 6.99 -2.75
C GLY A 148 -5.35 6.90 -2.22
N ARG A 149 -4.51 6.06 -2.82
CA ARG A 149 -3.10 5.98 -2.44
C ARG A 149 -2.30 7.24 -2.78
N LYS A 150 -2.61 7.89 -3.89
CA LYS A 150 -1.99 9.15 -4.28
C LYS A 150 -2.27 10.26 -3.25
N ASN A 151 -3.53 10.40 -2.86
CA ASN A 151 -3.91 11.37 -1.83
C ASN A 151 -3.19 11.11 -0.50
N LEU A 152 -3.05 9.83 -0.08
CA LEU A 152 -2.29 9.49 1.12
C LEU A 152 -0.81 9.90 1.01
N LEU A 153 -0.19 9.69 -0.15
CA LEU A 153 1.20 10.11 -0.38
C LEU A 153 1.35 11.64 -0.31
N GLU A 154 0.40 12.40 -0.84
CA GLU A 154 0.42 13.87 -0.76
C GLU A 154 0.41 14.36 0.70
N TYR A 155 -0.33 13.70 1.60
CA TYR A 155 -0.26 14.00 3.04
C TYR A 155 1.08 13.57 3.67
N ASP A 156 1.57 12.40 3.30
CA ASP A 156 2.86 11.90 3.80
C ASP A 156 4.03 12.78 3.35
N ASP A 157 3.97 13.35 2.14
CA ASP A 157 5.01 14.24 1.62
C ASP A 157 5.15 15.50 2.49
N VAL A 158 4.04 16.12 2.91
CA VAL A 158 4.06 17.28 3.81
C VAL A 158 4.73 16.93 5.15
N ALA A 159 4.35 15.80 5.75
CA ALA A 159 4.96 15.36 7.01
C ALA A 159 6.44 14.99 6.84
N ASN A 160 6.81 14.47 5.68
CA ASN A 160 8.19 14.13 5.35
C ASN A 160 9.05 15.37 5.14
N ASP A 161 8.53 16.40 4.47
CA ASP A 161 9.21 17.68 4.28
C ASP A 161 9.45 18.37 5.62
N GLN A 162 8.46 18.39 6.52
CA GLN A 162 8.63 18.89 7.88
C GLN A 162 9.71 18.12 8.63
N ARG A 163 9.72 16.80 8.52
CA ARG A 163 10.74 15.96 9.14
C ARG A 163 12.13 16.26 8.58
N HIS A 164 12.26 16.39 7.27
CA HIS A 164 13.53 16.75 6.64
C HIS A 164 14.05 18.09 7.14
N ALA A 165 13.24 19.14 7.19
CA ALA A 165 13.63 20.43 7.70
C ALA A 165 14.13 20.37 9.15
N ILE A 166 13.43 19.63 10.03
CA ILE A 166 13.84 19.43 11.41
C ILE A 166 15.18 18.66 11.50
N TYR A 167 15.35 17.60 10.71
CA TYR A 167 16.59 16.83 10.71
C TYR A 167 17.76 17.60 10.12
N GLU A 168 17.56 18.42 9.10
CA GLU A 168 18.58 19.31 8.54
C GLU A 168 19.05 20.33 9.59
N GLN A 169 18.12 20.98 10.29
CA GLN A 169 18.45 21.89 11.40
C GLN A 169 19.20 21.17 12.52
N ARG A 170 18.72 19.98 12.92
CA ARG A 170 19.38 19.16 13.93
C ARG A 170 20.81 18.80 13.52
N ASN A 171 21.00 18.34 12.30
CA ASN A 171 22.31 17.94 11.80
C ASN A 171 23.24 19.15 11.73
N TYR A 172 22.74 20.29 11.25
CA TYR A 172 23.50 21.54 11.26
C TYR A 172 24.01 21.91 12.66
N LEU A 173 23.15 21.79 13.69
CA LEU A 173 23.54 22.08 15.08
C LEU A 173 24.52 21.06 15.65
N LEU A 174 24.47 19.81 15.21
CA LEU A 174 25.38 18.74 15.68
C LEU A 174 26.73 18.76 14.97
N ASP A 175 26.78 19.19 13.72
CA ASP A 175 28.00 19.19 12.90
C ASP A 175 28.85 20.44 13.09
N ASN A 176 28.31 21.50 13.73
CA ASN A 176 29.03 22.74 14.00
C ASN A 176 29.48 22.82 15.46
N ASP A 177 30.77 23.03 15.66
CA ASP A 177 31.37 23.19 17.01
C ASP A 177 30.96 24.51 17.66
N ASP A 178 30.70 25.57 16.90
CA ASP A 178 30.23 26.86 17.38
C ASP A 178 28.91 27.28 16.72
N ILE A 179 27.86 27.27 17.52
CA ILE A 179 26.50 27.67 17.13
C ILE A 179 26.07 29.03 17.72
N SER A 180 27.03 29.80 18.28
CA SER A 180 26.73 31.03 18.99
C SER A 180 25.97 32.05 18.15
N GLU A 181 26.35 32.23 16.87
CA GLU A 181 25.67 33.16 15.98
C GLU A 181 24.25 32.66 15.62
N THR A 182 24.07 31.36 15.44
CA THR A 182 22.76 30.76 15.22
C THR A 182 21.82 30.95 16.41
N ILE A 183 22.33 30.75 17.62
CA ILE A 183 21.55 30.98 18.84
C ILE A 183 21.19 32.48 19.01
N LYS A 184 22.11 33.40 18.69
CA LYS A 184 21.81 34.86 18.72
C LYS A 184 20.72 35.20 17.72
N ALA A 185 20.76 34.65 16.49
CA ALA A 185 19.74 34.87 15.47
C ALA A 185 18.38 34.36 15.93
N ILE A 186 18.31 33.08 16.34
CA ILE A 186 17.07 32.47 16.86
C ILE A 186 16.49 33.27 18.03
N ARG A 187 17.35 33.70 18.95
CA ARG A 187 16.91 34.52 20.08
C ARG A 187 16.33 35.85 19.63
N SER A 188 16.98 36.53 18.66
CA SER A 188 16.44 37.77 18.08
C SER A 188 15.09 37.56 17.43
N ASP A 189 14.93 36.50 16.63
CA ASP A 189 13.69 36.18 15.97
C ASP A 189 12.56 35.89 16.97
N VAL A 190 12.82 35.08 18.00
CA VAL A 190 11.85 34.79 19.06
C VAL A 190 11.40 36.06 19.79
N PHE A 191 12.36 36.96 20.15
CA PHE A 191 11.98 38.22 20.77
C PHE A 191 11.18 39.13 19.85
N ASN A 192 11.56 39.23 18.57
CA ASN A 192 10.81 39.99 17.59
C ASN A 192 9.37 39.45 17.44
N ASP A 193 9.22 38.15 17.33
CA ASP A 193 7.91 37.50 17.23
C ASP A 193 7.03 37.78 18.46
N VAL A 194 7.61 37.77 19.65
CA VAL A 194 6.89 38.10 20.89
C VAL A 194 6.50 39.57 20.90
N ILE A 195 7.42 40.48 20.53
CA ILE A 195 7.14 41.91 20.46
C ILE A 195 6.05 42.22 19.44
N ASP A 196 6.12 41.63 18.24
CA ASP A 196 5.15 41.84 17.16
C ASP A 196 3.72 41.39 17.53
N GLN A 197 3.57 40.41 18.45
CA GLN A 197 2.27 40.00 18.96
C GLN A 197 1.58 41.07 19.80
N TYR A 198 2.34 41.86 20.58
CA TYR A 198 1.83 42.89 21.49
C TYR A 198 1.98 44.29 20.91
N ILE A 199 2.96 44.49 20.04
CA ILE A 199 3.25 45.71 19.31
C ILE A 199 3.28 45.37 17.81
N PRO A 200 2.13 45.23 17.14
CA PRO A 200 2.10 44.86 15.74
C PRO A 200 2.86 45.88 14.87
N PRO A 201 3.66 45.45 13.89
CA PRO A 201 4.37 46.35 12.97
C PRO A 201 3.43 47.33 12.32
N GLN A 202 3.84 48.61 12.29
CA GLN A 202 3.03 49.75 11.72
C GLN A 202 1.71 50.07 12.46
N SER A 203 1.50 49.55 13.66
CA SER A 203 0.37 49.90 14.53
C SER A 203 0.61 51.28 15.22
N LEU A 204 -0.47 51.93 15.60
CA LEU A 204 -0.42 53.16 16.42
C LEU A 204 -0.17 52.77 17.89
N GLU A 205 0.48 53.67 18.65
CA GLU A 205 0.81 53.43 20.08
C GLU A 205 -0.44 53.10 20.94
N GLU A 206 -1.62 53.61 20.58
CA GLU A 206 -2.91 53.30 21.21
C GLU A 206 -3.33 51.84 21.09
N GLN A 207 -2.74 51.11 20.18
CA GLN A 207 -3.02 49.67 19.93
C GLN A 207 -2.02 48.74 20.59
N TRP A 208 -1.00 49.26 21.25
CA TRP A 208 0.06 48.48 21.89
C TRP A 208 -0.40 47.94 23.23
N ASP A 209 -0.21 46.65 23.45
CA ASP A 209 -0.46 46.01 24.73
C ASP A 209 0.87 45.89 25.52
N ILE A 210 1.36 47.00 26.04
CA ILE A 210 2.63 47.04 26.75
C ILE A 210 2.62 46.23 28.05
N LYS A 211 1.50 46.24 28.77
CA LYS A 211 1.37 45.44 30.03
C LYS A 211 1.38 43.94 29.75
N GLY A 212 0.68 43.52 28.72
CA GLY A 212 0.71 42.12 28.25
C GLY A 212 2.11 41.69 27.83
N LEU A 213 2.87 42.56 27.15
CA LEU A 213 4.27 42.31 26.79
C LEU A 213 5.17 42.15 28.02
N GLU A 214 5.09 43.08 29.00
CA GLU A 214 5.87 43.00 30.26
C GLU A 214 5.57 41.71 31.01
N GLU A 215 4.29 41.35 31.16
CA GLU A 215 3.89 40.11 31.81
C GLU A 215 4.43 38.87 31.07
N ARG A 216 4.37 38.87 29.76
CA ARG A 216 4.85 37.76 28.92
C ARG A 216 6.38 37.57 29.05
N LEU A 217 7.12 38.70 29.00
CA LEU A 217 8.58 38.70 29.14
C LEU A 217 9.01 38.23 30.53
N ALA A 218 8.31 38.64 31.59
CA ALA A 218 8.57 38.19 32.94
C ALA A 218 8.27 36.69 33.13
N GLN A 219 7.15 36.20 32.63
CA GLN A 219 6.75 34.82 32.84
C GLN A 219 7.56 33.80 32.01
N GLU A 220 7.82 34.10 30.74
CA GLU A 220 8.50 33.13 29.86
C GLU A 220 10.03 33.28 29.87
N PHE A 221 10.51 34.49 29.95
CA PHE A 221 11.97 34.75 29.85
C PHE A 221 12.60 35.20 31.14
N GLY A 222 11.82 35.44 32.20
CA GLY A 222 12.32 35.94 33.48
C GLY A 222 12.87 37.36 33.39
N LEU A 223 12.39 38.14 32.40
CA LEU A 223 12.86 39.53 32.18
C LEU A 223 11.82 40.51 32.71
N GLU A 224 12.14 41.15 33.81
CA GLU A 224 11.34 42.24 34.37
C GLU A 224 11.87 43.56 33.79
N LEU A 225 11.20 44.05 32.72
CA LEU A 225 11.59 45.26 31.99
C LEU A 225 10.48 46.30 32.14
N PRO A 226 10.76 47.54 32.63
CA PRO A 226 9.77 48.61 32.80
C PRO A 226 9.54 49.32 31.46
N ILE A 227 8.91 48.65 30.49
CA ILE A 227 8.76 49.18 29.11
C ILE A 227 7.82 50.38 29.08
N GLU A 228 6.74 50.34 29.85
CA GLU A 228 5.79 51.46 29.99
C GLU A 228 6.54 52.76 30.45
N HIS A 229 7.41 52.63 31.44
CA HIS A 229 8.22 53.76 31.94
C HIS A 229 9.21 54.31 30.87
N TRP A 230 9.85 53.42 30.10
CA TRP A 230 10.75 53.82 29.02
C TRP A 230 10.04 54.56 27.90
N LEU A 231 8.80 54.22 27.59
CA LEU A 231 8.02 54.90 26.59
C LEU A 231 7.59 56.29 27.06
N GLU A 232 7.24 56.46 28.33
CA GLU A 232 6.91 57.76 28.93
C GLU A 232 8.12 58.73 28.99
N GLU A 233 9.31 58.21 29.28
CA GLU A 233 10.56 59.01 29.28
C GLU A 233 10.96 59.48 27.90
N ASN A 234 10.71 58.70 26.85
CA ASN A 234 11.09 59.06 25.47
C ASN A 234 10.06 59.92 24.77
N ASN A 235 8.84 60.07 25.29
CA ASN A 235 7.79 60.95 24.76
C ASN A 235 7.81 62.37 25.35
N ASN A 236 8.76 62.72 26.24
CA ASN A 236 9.07 64.03 26.79
C ASN A 236 10.36 64.57 26.17
#